data_d4f40fe2f46a1a0aadb10b90999cdb00
#
_entry.id   d4f40fe2f46a1a0aadb10b90999cdb00
#
_cell.length_a   1.000
_cell.length_b   1.000
_cell.length_c   1.000
_cell.angle_alpha   90.00
_cell.angle_beta   90.00
_cell.angle_gamma   90.00
#
_symmetry.space_group_name_H-M   'P 1'
#
loop_
_entity.id
_entity.type
_entity.pdbx_description
1 polymer ?
#
loop_
_entity_poly.entity_id
_entity_poly.type
_entity_poly.pdbx_seq_one_letter_code
_entity_poly.pdbx_strand_id
1 'polypeptide(L)'
;GEAAATRFYGETLETVQAVLPRYAAELGDAPQQLEAIEARLVAAVRGNAAARAAISAALHDLVAKRAGLPLCRYWGLDPAAAPISTFTIGMDTPEMVRRKVLEAADYPVLKIKLGGPDDRMLLETIRGATDRELRVDANCGWTAAQGVAMLPVLKEFGVTVLEQPVRPEDLDGLARIRANASIPVIADESCVTSADIQALEASSQRVS
;
A
#
# COMPACT_ATOMS: atom_id res chain seq x y z
N GLY A 1 14.54 -11.43 -4.69
CA GLY A 1 13.54 -10.36 -4.77
C GLY A 1 12.31 -10.80 -5.52
N GLU A 2 11.23 -10.09 -5.33
CA GLU A 2 9.93 -10.35 -5.94
C GLU A 2 9.39 -9.07 -6.57
N ALA A 3 8.86 -9.18 -7.80
CA ALA A 3 8.27 -8.05 -8.54
C ALA A 3 6.75 -8.16 -8.53
N ALA A 4 6.09 -7.31 -7.79
CA ALA A 4 4.63 -7.22 -7.76
C ALA A 4 4.12 -6.32 -8.91
N ALA A 5 4.27 -6.79 -10.15
CA ALA A 5 3.81 -6.05 -11.32
C ALA A 5 2.28 -5.93 -11.35
N THR A 6 1.77 -4.71 -11.53
CA THR A 6 0.33 -4.46 -11.64
C THR A 6 0.00 -3.58 -12.83
N ARG A 7 -1.07 -3.95 -13.53
CA ARG A 7 -1.59 -3.18 -14.68
C ARG A 7 -2.03 -1.77 -14.29
N PHE A 8 -2.36 -1.54 -13.03
CA PHE A 8 -2.72 -0.22 -12.51
C PHE A 8 -1.58 0.79 -12.74
N TYR A 9 -0.32 0.37 -12.53
CA TYR A 9 0.88 1.18 -12.79
C TYR A 9 1.47 0.95 -14.19
N GLY A 10 0.76 0.26 -15.10
CA GLY A 10 1.23 -0.04 -16.45
C GLY A 10 2.32 -1.10 -16.51
N GLU A 11 2.45 -1.93 -15.50
CA GLU A 11 3.45 -2.99 -15.42
C GLU A 11 2.82 -4.38 -15.53
N THR A 12 3.49 -5.30 -16.20
CA THR A 12 3.09 -6.69 -16.38
C THR A 12 4.30 -7.61 -16.21
N LEU A 13 4.08 -8.93 -16.19
CA LEU A 13 5.17 -9.90 -16.16
C LEU A 13 6.12 -9.70 -17.36
N GLU A 14 5.57 -9.43 -18.53
CA GLU A 14 6.34 -9.23 -19.76
C GLU A 14 7.20 -7.96 -19.68
N THR A 15 6.68 -6.86 -19.16
CA THR A 15 7.46 -5.62 -18.97
C THR A 15 8.60 -5.82 -17.97
N VAL A 16 8.34 -6.53 -16.87
CA VAL A 16 9.37 -6.90 -15.89
C VAL A 16 10.46 -7.76 -16.56
N GLN A 17 10.08 -8.81 -17.27
CA GLN A 17 11.04 -9.68 -17.95
C GLN A 17 11.85 -8.94 -19.02
N ALA A 18 11.23 -8.03 -19.76
CA ALA A 18 11.91 -7.25 -20.80
C ALA A 18 12.94 -6.27 -20.25
N VAL A 19 12.73 -5.72 -19.03
CA VAL A 19 13.63 -4.72 -18.46
C VAL A 19 14.78 -5.34 -17.65
N LEU A 20 14.61 -6.53 -17.10
CA LEU A 20 15.62 -7.18 -16.25
C LEU A 20 17.01 -7.27 -16.88
N PRO A 21 17.20 -7.64 -18.18
CA PRO A 21 18.54 -7.67 -18.79
C PRO A 21 19.23 -6.29 -18.83
N ARG A 22 18.45 -5.20 -18.98
CA ARG A 22 18.98 -3.84 -18.94
C ARG A 22 19.44 -3.46 -17.54
N TYR A 23 18.65 -3.79 -16.54
CA TYR A 23 19.01 -3.55 -15.14
C TYR A 23 20.20 -4.41 -14.69
N ALA A 24 20.30 -5.65 -15.16
CA ALA A 24 21.44 -6.51 -14.86
C ALA A 24 22.78 -5.90 -15.30
N ALA A 25 22.81 -5.16 -16.41
CA ALA A 25 24.00 -4.48 -16.89
C ALA A 25 24.46 -3.33 -15.97
N GLU A 26 23.55 -2.79 -15.15
CA GLU A 26 23.81 -1.66 -14.25
C GLU A 26 24.27 -2.08 -12.84
N LEU A 27 24.21 -3.39 -12.49
CA LEU A 27 24.49 -3.84 -11.13
C LEU A 27 25.96 -3.69 -10.76
N GLY A 28 26.88 -3.97 -11.70
CA GLY A 28 28.34 -3.98 -11.43
C GLY A 28 28.74 -5.09 -10.47
N ASP A 29 29.99 -5.02 -9.99
CA ASP A 29 30.62 -6.05 -9.14
C ASP A 29 30.62 -5.72 -7.64
N ALA A 30 30.09 -4.56 -7.26
CA ALA A 30 30.10 -4.06 -5.88
C ALA A 30 28.68 -3.93 -5.30
N PRO A 31 28.02 -5.05 -4.93
CA PRO A 31 26.63 -5.05 -4.49
C PRO A 31 26.37 -4.25 -3.21
N GLN A 32 27.40 -3.93 -2.42
CA GLN A 32 27.30 -3.07 -1.24
C GLN A 32 27.06 -1.59 -1.56
N GLN A 33 27.25 -1.15 -2.80
CA GLN A 33 26.99 0.22 -3.24
C GLN A 33 25.51 0.41 -3.60
N LEU A 34 24.61 0.11 -2.65
CA LEU A 34 23.16 0.04 -2.86
C LEU A 34 22.60 1.32 -3.47
N GLU A 35 22.88 2.48 -2.87
CA GLU A 35 22.36 3.78 -3.35
C GLU A 35 22.86 4.11 -4.77
N ALA A 36 24.12 3.82 -5.08
CA ALA A 36 24.67 4.06 -6.41
C ALA A 36 24.07 3.14 -7.46
N ILE A 37 23.78 1.87 -7.08
CA ILE A 37 23.07 0.92 -7.97
C ILE A 37 21.64 1.41 -8.21
N GLU A 38 20.91 1.75 -7.14
CA GLU A 38 19.54 2.30 -7.26
C GLU A 38 19.49 3.52 -8.21
N ALA A 39 20.42 4.44 -8.06
CA ALA A 39 20.50 5.61 -8.94
C ALA A 39 20.72 5.23 -10.42
N ARG A 40 21.59 4.23 -10.70
CA ARG A 40 21.80 3.73 -12.06
C ARG A 40 20.56 3.04 -12.62
N LEU A 41 19.86 2.22 -11.82
CA LEU A 41 18.63 1.56 -12.25
C LEU A 41 17.53 2.59 -12.58
N VAL A 42 17.37 3.63 -11.78
CA VAL A 42 16.41 4.72 -12.05
C VAL A 42 16.78 5.46 -13.35
N ALA A 43 18.07 5.71 -13.61
CA ALA A 43 18.54 6.40 -14.79
C ALA A 43 18.43 5.54 -16.06
N ALA A 44 18.62 4.22 -15.96
CA ALA A 44 18.65 3.30 -17.10
C ALA A 44 17.29 3.17 -17.81
N VAL A 45 16.20 3.07 -17.06
CA VAL A 45 14.84 2.95 -17.64
C VAL A 45 13.82 3.63 -16.73
N ARG A 46 13.06 4.56 -17.30
CA ARG A 46 11.96 5.22 -16.58
C ARG A 46 10.81 4.24 -16.32
N GLY A 47 10.15 4.35 -15.16
CA GLY A 47 9.08 3.43 -14.75
C GLY A 47 9.65 2.10 -14.25
N ASN A 48 8.90 1.00 -14.40
CA ASN A 48 9.30 -0.36 -14.01
C ASN A 48 9.68 -0.50 -12.53
N ALA A 49 8.88 0.11 -11.67
CA ALA A 49 9.12 0.15 -10.22
C ALA A 49 9.12 -1.25 -9.59
N ALA A 50 8.24 -2.15 -10.06
CA ALA A 50 8.18 -3.52 -9.57
C ALA A 50 9.48 -4.29 -9.85
N ALA A 51 10.07 -4.15 -11.05
CA ALA A 51 11.33 -4.78 -11.38
C ALA A 51 12.49 -4.21 -10.54
N ARG A 52 12.54 -2.88 -10.33
CA ARG A 52 13.54 -2.24 -9.46
C ARG A 52 13.38 -2.72 -8.01
N ALA A 53 12.17 -2.77 -7.49
CA ALA A 53 11.89 -3.25 -6.14
C ALA A 53 12.39 -4.68 -5.92
N ALA A 54 12.19 -5.57 -6.91
CA ALA A 54 12.71 -6.94 -6.85
C ALA A 54 14.23 -6.99 -6.78
N ILE A 55 14.93 -6.17 -7.58
CA ILE A 55 16.39 -6.09 -7.59
C ILE A 55 16.88 -5.48 -6.28
N SER A 56 16.30 -4.39 -5.83
CA SER A 56 16.63 -3.73 -4.57
C SER A 56 16.50 -4.70 -3.39
N ALA A 57 15.36 -5.38 -3.27
CA ALA A 57 15.15 -6.39 -2.25
C ALA A 57 16.22 -7.50 -2.28
N ALA A 58 16.57 -7.99 -3.46
CA ALA A 58 17.59 -9.02 -3.64
C ALA A 58 19.00 -8.52 -3.23
N LEU A 59 19.35 -7.28 -3.56
CA LEU A 59 20.63 -6.68 -3.20
C LEU A 59 20.75 -6.48 -1.68
N HIS A 60 19.72 -5.94 -1.05
CA HIS A 60 19.69 -5.76 0.40
C HIS A 60 19.78 -7.09 1.15
N ASP A 61 19.07 -8.12 0.71
CA ASP A 61 19.15 -9.46 1.25
C ASP A 61 20.57 -10.06 1.07
N LEU A 62 21.17 -9.87 -0.11
CA LEU A 62 22.53 -10.34 -0.41
C LEU A 62 23.57 -9.70 0.51
N VAL A 63 23.54 -8.37 0.68
CA VAL A 63 24.55 -7.68 1.50
C VAL A 63 24.40 -8.02 2.98
N ALA A 64 23.18 -8.13 3.48
CA ALA A 64 22.92 -8.55 4.85
C ALA A 64 23.41 -9.99 5.10
N LYS A 65 23.13 -10.92 4.19
CA LYS A 65 23.63 -12.31 4.25
C LYS A 65 25.15 -12.39 4.20
N ARG A 66 25.80 -11.59 3.36
CA ARG A 66 27.28 -11.50 3.33
C ARG A 66 27.87 -10.97 4.63
N ALA A 67 27.16 -10.08 5.31
CA ALA A 67 27.54 -9.57 6.62
C ALA A 67 27.21 -10.55 7.78
N GLY A 68 26.52 -11.66 7.51
CA GLY A 68 26.07 -12.62 8.53
C GLY A 68 24.99 -12.08 9.45
N LEU A 69 24.22 -11.07 9.01
CA LEU A 69 23.21 -10.38 9.81
C LEU A 69 21.82 -10.47 9.18
N PRO A 70 20.75 -10.52 10.00
CA PRO A 70 19.40 -10.20 9.51
C PRO A 70 19.35 -8.76 8.99
N LEU A 71 18.56 -8.49 7.94
CA LEU A 71 18.52 -7.19 7.29
C LEU A 71 18.18 -6.03 8.25
N CYS A 72 17.24 -6.22 9.18
CA CYS A 72 16.92 -5.22 10.20
C CYS A 72 18.15 -4.86 11.05
N ARG A 73 18.98 -5.83 11.42
CA ARG A 73 20.22 -5.58 12.18
C ARG A 73 21.30 -4.93 11.32
N TYR A 74 21.39 -5.31 10.04
CA TYR A 74 22.27 -4.65 9.08
C TYR A 74 21.97 -3.15 8.95
N TRP A 75 20.69 -2.77 9.01
CA TRP A 75 20.23 -1.37 9.03
C TRP A 75 20.25 -0.70 10.41
N GLY A 76 20.68 -1.40 11.46
CA GLY A 76 20.70 -0.87 12.82
C GLY A 76 19.31 -0.73 13.45
N LEU A 77 18.30 -1.44 12.92
CA LEU A 77 16.92 -1.38 13.41
C LEU A 77 16.69 -2.41 14.51
N ASP A 78 15.81 -2.07 15.46
CA ASP A 78 15.34 -3.01 16.47
C ASP A 78 14.05 -3.71 15.97
N PRO A 79 14.05 -5.05 15.80
CA PRO A 79 12.85 -5.79 15.42
C PRO A 79 11.68 -5.62 16.39
N ALA A 80 11.96 -5.38 17.68
CA ALA A 80 10.92 -5.16 18.69
C ALA A 80 10.17 -3.83 18.50
N ALA A 81 10.77 -2.88 17.78
CA ALA A 81 10.14 -1.60 17.42
C ALA A 81 9.31 -1.67 16.12
N ALA A 82 9.21 -2.84 15.49
CA ALA A 82 8.41 -3.00 14.29
C ALA A 82 6.93 -2.71 14.58
N PRO A 83 6.24 -1.96 13.69
CA PRO A 83 4.81 -1.72 13.85
C PRO A 83 4.01 -3.02 13.72
N ILE A 84 2.81 -3.02 14.31
CA ILE A 84 1.87 -4.14 14.20
C ILE A 84 1.48 -4.33 12.73
N SER A 85 1.60 -5.58 12.25
CA SER A 85 1.15 -5.95 10.90
C SER A 85 -0.36 -6.08 10.82
N THR A 86 -0.92 -5.73 9.66
CA THR A 86 -2.33 -5.95 9.34
C THR A 86 -2.50 -7.18 8.46
N PHE A 87 -3.64 -7.86 8.57
CA PHE A 87 -4.04 -8.90 7.62
C PHE A 87 -5.14 -8.36 6.69
N THR A 88 -4.97 -8.55 5.37
CA THR A 88 -5.91 -8.03 4.39
C THR A 88 -7.04 -9.01 4.11
N ILE A 89 -8.28 -8.54 4.27
CA ILE A 89 -9.50 -9.23 3.86
C ILE A 89 -9.97 -8.61 2.54
N GLY A 90 -9.90 -9.38 1.45
CA GLY A 90 -10.40 -8.95 0.14
C GLY A 90 -11.92 -9.04 0.04
N MET A 91 -12.50 -8.35 -0.95
CA MET A 91 -13.92 -8.48 -1.31
C MET A 91 -14.19 -9.90 -1.82
N ASP A 92 -15.23 -10.54 -1.27
CA ASP A 92 -15.65 -11.90 -1.58
C ASP A 92 -17.08 -12.11 -1.09
N THR A 93 -17.62 -13.32 -1.22
CA THR A 93 -18.92 -13.66 -0.62
C THR A 93 -18.88 -13.54 0.91
N PRO A 94 -20.01 -13.23 1.57
CA PRO A 94 -20.06 -13.11 3.04
C PRO A 94 -19.49 -14.32 3.78
N GLU A 95 -19.77 -15.54 3.30
CA GLU A 95 -19.26 -16.78 3.88
C GLU A 95 -17.73 -16.86 3.80
N MET A 96 -17.16 -16.50 2.65
CA MET A 96 -15.72 -16.49 2.42
C MET A 96 -15.04 -15.41 3.26
N VAL A 97 -15.60 -14.21 3.31
CA VAL A 97 -15.12 -13.11 4.14
C VAL A 97 -15.10 -13.50 5.61
N ARG A 98 -16.22 -14.07 6.13
CA ARG A 98 -16.29 -14.55 7.51
C ARG A 98 -15.22 -15.60 7.80
N ARG A 99 -15.01 -16.56 6.89
CA ARG A 99 -13.97 -17.58 7.02
C ARG A 99 -12.59 -16.96 7.13
N LYS A 100 -12.23 -16.04 6.21
CA LYS A 100 -10.94 -15.33 6.21
C LYS A 100 -10.72 -14.53 7.50
N VAL A 101 -11.76 -13.89 8.05
CA VAL A 101 -11.68 -13.18 9.32
C VAL A 101 -11.34 -14.13 10.47
N LEU A 102 -11.91 -15.32 10.49
CA LEU A 102 -11.65 -16.33 11.52
C LEU A 102 -10.25 -16.95 11.37
N GLU A 103 -9.82 -17.23 10.13
CA GLU A 103 -8.48 -17.74 9.82
C GLU A 103 -7.38 -16.73 10.21
N ALA A 104 -7.68 -15.43 10.16
CA ALA A 104 -6.77 -14.36 10.54
C ALA A 104 -6.75 -14.04 12.05
N ALA A 105 -7.10 -14.99 12.92
CA ALA A 105 -7.28 -14.78 14.37
C ALA A 105 -6.04 -14.18 15.07
N ASP A 106 -4.84 -14.52 14.60
CA ASP A 106 -3.57 -14.07 15.19
C ASP A 106 -3.21 -12.59 14.87
N TYR A 107 -3.95 -11.97 13.95
CA TYR A 107 -3.70 -10.58 13.56
C TYR A 107 -4.60 -9.63 14.35
N PRO A 108 -4.04 -8.68 15.12
CA PRO A 108 -4.84 -7.77 15.94
C PRO A 108 -5.58 -6.70 15.12
N VAL A 109 -5.13 -6.44 13.90
CA VAL A 109 -5.70 -5.44 12.99
C VAL A 109 -6.01 -6.06 11.64
N LEU A 110 -7.19 -5.79 11.11
CA LEU A 110 -7.61 -6.23 9.77
C LEU A 110 -7.68 -5.03 8.82
N LYS A 111 -7.10 -5.17 7.63
CA LYS A 111 -7.24 -4.23 6.51
C LYS A 111 -8.34 -4.77 5.58
N ILE A 112 -9.43 -4.01 5.42
CA ILE A 112 -10.61 -4.41 4.68
C ILE A 112 -10.62 -3.73 3.33
N LYS A 113 -10.70 -4.50 2.24
CA LYS A 113 -10.88 -3.96 0.90
C LYS A 113 -12.34 -3.63 0.65
N LEU A 114 -12.61 -2.36 0.32
CA LEU A 114 -13.91 -1.82 -0.06
C LEU A 114 -13.80 -1.15 -1.45
N GLY A 115 -14.83 -0.43 -1.86
CA GLY A 115 -14.90 0.27 -3.15
C GLY A 115 -15.94 -0.31 -4.10
N GLY A 116 -16.80 -1.19 -3.58
CA GLY A 116 -17.89 -1.85 -4.32
C GLY A 116 -19.28 -1.47 -3.85
N PRO A 117 -20.31 -2.00 -4.50
CA PRO A 117 -21.71 -1.71 -4.13
C PRO A 117 -22.13 -2.32 -2.79
N ASP A 118 -21.43 -3.35 -2.33
CA ASP A 118 -21.80 -4.14 -1.15
C ASP A 118 -20.96 -3.82 0.09
N ASP A 119 -20.29 -2.66 0.10
CA ASP A 119 -19.34 -2.25 1.14
C ASP A 119 -19.92 -2.31 2.56
N ARG A 120 -21.18 -1.82 2.74
CA ARG A 120 -21.85 -1.88 4.04
C ARG A 120 -22.08 -3.31 4.50
N MET A 121 -22.58 -4.18 3.63
CA MET A 121 -22.82 -5.60 3.93
C MET A 121 -21.52 -6.34 4.31
N LEU A 122 -20.42 -6.00 3.63
CA LEU A 122 -19.10 -6.53 3.97
C LEU A 122 -18.68 -6.13 5.39
N LEU A 123 -18.83 -4.86 5.75
CA LEU A 123 -18.51 -4.36 7.09
C LEU A 123 -19.39 -5.02 8.16
N GLU A 124 -20.69 -5.20 7.90
CA GLU A 124 -21.62 -5.93 8.77
C GLU A 124 -21.15 -7.37 8.99
N THR A 125 -20.81 -8.06 7.91
CA THR A 125 -20.31 -9.45 7.96
C THR A 125 -19.03 -9.56 8.79
N ILE A 126 -18.08 -8.65 8.59
CA ILE A 126 -16.80 -8.66 9.30
C ILE A 126 -17.01 -8.32 10.77
N ARG A 127 -17.76 -7.27 11.08
CA ARG A 127 -18.00 -6.86 12.46
C ARG A 127 -18.81 -7.90 13.24
N GLY A 128 -19.70 -8.63 12.58
CA GLY A 128 -20.39 -9.79 13.16
C GLY A 128 -19.48 -10.99 13.47
N ALA A 129 -18.24 -10.99 12.97
CA ALA A 129 -17.25 -12.04 13.19
C ALA A 129 -16.09 -11.63 14.11
N THR A 130 -15.88 -10.32 14.38
CA THR A 130 -14.74 -9.85 15.16
C THR A 130 -14.93 -8.42 15.70
N ASP A 131 -14.37 -8.16 16.90
CA ASP A 131 -14.28 -6.83 17.51
C ASP A 131 -12.89 -6.15 17.30
N ARG A 132 -12.00 -6.77 16.52
CA ARG A 132 -10.65 -6.23 16.24
C ARG A 132 -10.69 -4.89 15.54
N GLU A 133 -9.57 -4.16 15.59
CA GLU A 133 -9.38 -2.92 14.83
C GLU A 133 -9.55 -3.19 13.33
N LEU A 134 -10.35 -2.32 12.68
CA LEU A 134 -10.55 -2.34 11.23
C LEU A 134 -9.94 -1.09 10.60
N ARG A 135 -9.14 -1.29 9.57
CA ARG A 135 -8.70 -0.26 8.63
C ARG A 135 -9.29 -0.56 7.27
N VAL A 136 -9.73 0.45 6.56
CA VAL A 136 -10.38 0.30 5.26
C VAL A 136 -9.47 0.85 4.17
N ASP A 137 -9.38 0.10 3.07
CA ASP A 137 -8.76 0.54 1.84
C ASP A 137 -9.78 0.39 0.70
N ALA A 138 -10.19 1.52 0.14
CA ALA A 138 -11.18 1.55 -0.92
C ALA A 138 -10.56 1.45 -2.32
N ASN A 139 -9.24 1.43 -2.45
CA ASN A 139 -8.47 1.27 -3.69
C ASN A 139 -9.07 2.08 -4.87
N CYS A 140 -9.26 3.38 -4.66
CA CYS A 140 -9.80 4.30 -5.67
C CYS A 140 -11.27 4.02 -6.08
N GLY A 141 -12.00 3.21 -5.33
CA GLY A 141 -13.32 2.69 -5.74
C GLY A 141 -14.48 3.67 -5.60
N TRP A 142 -14.31 4.79 -4.92
CA TRP A 142 -15.37 5.77 -4.68
C TRP A 142 -15.16 7.08 -5.44
N THR A 143 -16.25 7.77 -5.69
CA THR A 143 -16.24 9.21 -5.97
C THR A 143 -16.13 9.99 -4.65
N ALA A 144 -15.75 11.27 -4.71
CA ALA A 144 -15.68 12.11 -3.50
C ALA A 144 -17.02 12.17 -2.74
N ALA A 145 -18.15 12.20 -3.45
CA ALA A 145 -19.48 12.19 -2.85
C ALA A 145 -19.79 10.87 -2.12
N GLN A 146 -19.44 9.73 -2.73
CA GLN A 146 -19.58 8.41 -2.11
C GLN A 146 -18.67 8.28 -0.88
N GLY A 147 -17.41 8.72 -0.98
CA GLY A 147 -16.48 8.70 0.15
C GLY A 147 -17.01 9.48 1.35
N VAL A 148 -17.52 10.70 1.14
CA VAL A 148 -18.14 11.48 2.22
C VAL A 148 -19.38 10.77 2.78
N ALA A 149 -20.24 10.18 1.92
CA ALA A 149 -21.43 9.44 2.36
C ALA A 149 -21.09 8.17 3.15
N MET A 150 -19.93 7.57 2.90
CA MET A 150 -19.45 6.39 3.63
C MET A 150 -18.88 6.71 5.02
N LEU A 151 -18.46 7.94 5.32
CA LEU A 151 -17.85 8.28 6.61
C LEU A 151 -18.71 7.91 7.83
N PRO A 152 -20.04 8.18 7.85
CA PRO A 152 -20.89 7.73 8.96
C PRO A 152 -20.93 6.20 9.10
N VAL A 153 -20.92 5.46 7.99
CA VAL A 153 -20.90 3.99 7.98
C VAL A 153 -19.59 3.48 8.55
N LEU A 154 -18.44 4.02 8.12
CA LEU A 154 -17.13 3.65 8.67
C LEU A 154 -17.06 3.87 10.19
N LYS A 155 -17.62 4.99 10.65
CA LYS A 155 -17.72 5.29 12.10
C LYS A 155 -18.60 4.31 12.83
N GLU A 156 -19.77 3.95 12.29
CA GLU A 156 -20.70 2.96 12.86
C GLU A 156 -20.00 1.62 13.10
N PHE A 157 -19.16 1.18 12.15
CA PHE A 157 -18.42 -0.09 12.25
C PHE A 157 -17.06 0.05 12.94
N GLY A 158 -16.74 1.20 13.54
CA GLY A 158 -15.51 1.40 14.31
C GLY A 158 -14.24 1.29 13.46
N VAL A 159 -14.29 1.75 12.22
CA VAL A 159 -13.11 1.85 11.36
C VAL A 159 -12.20 2.96 11.87
N THR A 160 -10.90 2.71 11.94
CA THR A 160 -9.91 3.63 12.51
C THR A 160 -9.08 4.37 11.47
N VAL A 161 -9.01 3.88 10.22
CA VAL A 161 -8.24 4.47 9.12
C VAL A 161 -8.99 4.23 7.81
N LEU A 162 -8.99 5.24 6.93
CA LEU A 162 -9.47 5.16 5.55
C LEU A 162 -8.30 5.39 4.59
N GLU A 163 -8.01 4.43 3.72
CA GLU A 163 -6.96 4.49 2.71
C GLU A 163 -7.56 4.63 1.32
N GLN A 164 -6.97 5.51 0.51
CA GLN A 164 -7.22 5.81 -0.90
C GLN A 164 -8.67 5.65 -1.36
N PRO A 165 -9.58 6.51 -0.91
CA PRO A 165 -11.00 6.38 -1.24
C PRO A 165 -11.34 6.73 -2.70
N VAL A 166 -10.61 7.67 -3.32
CA VAL A 166 -10.86 8.21 -4.65
C VAL A 166 -9.71 7.94 -5.61
N ARG A 167 -9.95 8.16 -6.90
CA ARG A 167 -8.92 8.02 -7.94
C ARG A 167 -7.70 8.89 -7.63
N PRO A 168 -6.48 8.47 -8.06
CA PRO A 168 -5.24 9.17 -7.71
C PRO A 168 -5.21 10.63 -8.14
N GLU A 169 -5.87 10.95 -9.25
CA GLU A 169 -5.90 12.30 -9.82
C GLU A 169 -6.89 13.23 -9.11
N ASP A 170 -7.84 12.68 -8.34
CA ASP A 170 -8.89 13.44 -7.64
C ASP A 170 -8.40 13.93 -6.26
N LEU A 171 -7.34 14.75 -6.28
CA LEU A 171 -6.75 15.28 -5.04
C LEU A 171 -7.73 16.19 -4.27
N ASP A 172 -8.57 16.94 -4.97
CA ASP A 172 -9.59 17.79 -4.33
C ASP A 172 -10.70 16.94 -3.68
N GLY A 173 -11.08 15.82 -4.33
CA GLY A 173 -11.99 14.83 -3.74
C GLY A 173 -11.40 14.18 -2.48
N LEU A 174 -10.12 13.82 -2.52
CA LEU A 174 -9.40 13.27 -1.35
C LEU A 174 -9.37 14.29 -0.20
N ALA A 175 -9.03 15.54 -0.49
CA ALA A 175 -9.01 16.63 0.48
C ALA A 175 -10.40 16.87 1.08
N ARG A 176 -11.46 16.85 0.25
CA ARG A 176 -12.86 16.97 0.71
C ARG A 176 -13.26 15.85 1.66
N ILE A 177 -12.91 14.60 1.36
CA ILE A 177 -13.19 13.46 2.26
C ILE A 177 -12.42 13.67 3.57
N ARG A 178 -11.13 14.01 3.51
CA ARG A 178 -10.30 14.27 4.68
C ARG A 178 -10.90 15.36 5.59
N ALA A 179 -11.36 16.47 5.02
CA ALA A 179 -11.96 17.57 5.78
C ALA A 179 -13.25 17.18 6.52
N ASN A 180 -13.97 16.15 6.04
CA ASN A 180 -15.20 15.64 6.66
C ASN A 180 -14.97 14.39 7.54
N ALA A 181 -13.79 13.79 7.49
CA ALA A 181 -13.47 12.57 8.21
C ALA A 181 -13.06 12.84 9.66
N SER A 182 -13.55 12.01 10.59
CA SER A 182 -13.09 11.99 12.00
C SER A 182 -11.94 10.99 12.23
N ILE A 183 -11.50 10.31 11.19
CA ILE A 183 -10.41 9.32 11.18
C ILE A 183 -9.33 9.74 10.19
N PRO A 184 -8.08 9.30 10.35
CA PRO A 184 -7.03 9.54 9.39
C PRO A 184 -7.40 9.02 7.99
N VAL A 185 -7.07 9.82 6.96
CA VAL A 185 -7.18 9.44 5.55
C VAL A 185 -5.77 9.32 4.99
N ILE A 186 -5.46 8.16 4.43
CA ILE A 186 -4.14 7.83 3.85
C ILE A 186 -4.22 7.94 2.33
N ALA A 187 -3.24 8.60 1.73
CA ALA A 187 -2.99 8.56 0.29
C ALA A 187 -2.02 7.41 0.01
N ASP A 188 -2.41 6.46 -0.85
CA ASP A 188 -1.58 5.38 -1.38
C ASP A 188 -1.28 5.66 -2.87
N GLU A 189 -2.20 5.36 -3.76
CA GLU A 189 -2.01 5.55 -5.21
C GLU A 189 -1.85 7.03 -5.60
N SER A 190 -2.27 7.96 -4.75
CA SER A 190 -2.03 9.41 -4.93
C SER A 190 -0.65 9.87 -4.43
N CYS A 191 0.14 9.01 -3.79
CA CYS A 191 1.45 9.33 -3.20
C CYS A 191 2.50 8.25 -3.54
N VAL A 192 2.86 8.14 -4.80
CA VAL A 192 3.82 7.12 -5.30
C VAL A 192 5.26 7.52 -5.05
N THR A 193 5.53 8.84 -5.04
CA THR A 193 6.86 9.43 -4.83
C THR A 193 6.82 10.57 -3.83
N SER A 194 7.97 10.96 -3.29
CA SER A 194 8.08 12.13 -2.41
C SER A 194 7.67 13.46 -3.09
N ALA A 195 7.70 13.54 -4.41
CA ALA A 195 7.25 14.72 -5.14
C ALA A 195 5.72 14.92 -5.06
N ASP A 196 4.95 13.85 -4.87
CA ASP A 196 3.49 13.90 -4.79
C ASP A 196 2.99 14.54 -3.49
N ILE A 197 3.83 14.56 -2.44
CA ILE A 197 3.50 15.15 -1.13
C ILE A 197 3.13 16.64 -1.27
N GLN A 198 3.86 17.39 -2.11
CA GLN A 198 3.58 18.81 -2.31
C GLN A 198 2.21 19.04 -2.97
N ALA A 199 1.82 18.20 -3.92
CA ALA A 199 0.52 18.30 -4.57
C ALA A 199 -0.64 17.96 -3.59
N LEU A 200 -0.44 16.95 -2.74
CA LEU A 200 -1.39 16.57 -1.68
C LEU A 200 -1.56 17.69 -0.64
N GLU A 201 -0.47 18.32 -0.22
CA GLU A 201 -0.52 19.43 0.71
C GLU A 201 -1.27 20.63 0.11
N ALA A 202 -0.94 21.00 -1.12
CA ALA A 202 -1.60 22.11 -1.83
C ALA A 202 -3.11 21.87 -2.02
N SER A 203 -3.55 20.64 -2.30
CA SER A 203 -4.97 20.32 -2.41
C SER A 203 -5.69 20.42 -1.05
N SER A 204 -5.05 19.97 0.02
CA SER A 204 -5.61 20.06 1.37
C SER A 204 -5.88 21.50 1.81
N GLN A 205 -5.04 22.45 1.39
CA GLN A 205 -5.20 23.88 1.72
C GLN A 205 -6.36 24.55 0.96
N ARG A 206 -6.75 24.01 -0.22
CA ARG A 206 -7.87 24.56 -1.02
C ARG A 206 -9.27 24.22 -0.46
N VAL A 207 -9.37 23.21 0.36
CA VAL A 207 -10.66 22.66 0.88
C VAL A 207 -10.87 23.02 2.36
N SER A 208 -9.90 23.70 2.98
CA SER A 208 -9.98 24.23 4.38
C SER A 208 -10.70 25.60 4.43
#